data_fa168b82641a62e52854575172eaca94
#
_entry.id   fa168b82641a62e52854575172eaca94
#
_cell.length_a   1.000
_cell.length_b   1.000
_cell.length_c   1.000
_cell.angle_alpha   90.00
_cell.angle_beta   90.00
_cell.angle_gamma   90.00
#
_symmetry.space_group_name_H-M   'P 1'
#
loop_
_entity.id
_entity.type
_entity.pdbx_description
1 polymer ?
#
loop_
_entity_poly.entity_id
_entity_poly.type
_entity_poly.pdbx_seq_one_letter_code
_entity_poly.pdbx_strand_id
1 'polypeptide(L)'
;GAFTRTTKTSKRAISQKAIRQLAQLKLETYNQQFARDLFLFSYYTRGMSFVDIACLEKSNIRNGYLIYKRRKTGQELRIAWRQSMQDIVDRYPSLDGKHLLGILDNHAEKSLRQQRHYRQCLINKTLKKLSKLIDIDITLTMYVARHSWATNAKEKNVPVSVISDSMGHNSEKTTQIYLKSINADQIDQTNDILIDAITK
;
A
#
# COMPACT_ATOMS: atom_id res chain seq x y z
N GLY A 1 3.36 6.26 42.00
CA GLY A 1 4.01 5.87 40.76
C GLY A 1 3.03 5.86 39.60
N ALA A 2 3.16 6.78 38.66
CA ALA A 2 2.35 6.80 37.47
C ALA A 2 2.77 5.64 36.56
N PHE A 3 1.88 4.66 36.41
CA PHE A 3 2.00 3.64 35.36
C PHE A 3 1.78 4.34 34.02
N THR A 4 2.85 4.65 33.31
CA THR A 4 2.77 4.97 31.90
C THR A 4 2.35 3.71 31.15
N ARG A 5 1.08 3.63 30.75
CA ARG A 5 0.61 2.69 29.75
C ARG A 5 1.40 2.97 28.48
N THR A 6 2.41 2.17 28.22
CA THR A 6 2.95 2.03 26.88
C THR A 6 1.84 1.46 26.02
N THR A 7 1.15 2.32 25.28
CA THR A 7 0.28 1.89 24.20
C THR A 7 1.15 1.08 23.25
N LYS A 8 1.00 -0.25 23.26
CA LYS A 8 1.49 -1.10 22.17
C LYS A 8 0.95 -0.49 20.89
N THR A 9 1.81 0.17 20.10
CA THR A 9 1.48 0.55 18.74
C THR A 9 1.11 -0.75 18.03
N SER A 10 -0.18 -0.93 17.74
CA SER A 10 -0.65 -2.10 17.02
C SER A 10 0.12 -2.22 15.71
N LYS A 11 0.72 -3.38 15.46
CA LYS A 11 1.33 -3.69 14.17
C LYS A 11 0.28 -3.46 13.09
N ARG A 12 0.50 -2.50 12.20
CA ARG A 12 -0.39 -2.19 11.07
C ARG A 12 0.17 -2.66 9.72
N ALA A 13 1.17 -3.53 9.77
CA ALA A 13 1.82 -4.08 8.60
C ALA A 13 1.72 -5.61 8.61
N ILE A 14 1.64 -6.19 7.43
CA ILE A 14 1.74 -7.63 7.23
C ILE A 14 3.01 -7.98 6.47
N SER A 15 3.52 -9.18 6.71
CA SER A 15 4.76 -9.68 6.10
C SER A 15 4.59 -9.93 4.59
N GLN A 16 5.70 -10.03 3.88
CA GLN A 16 5.69 -10.46 2.48
C GLN A 16 5.06 -11.84 2.29
N LYS A 17 5.28 -12.75 3.25
CA LYS A 17 4.63 -14.07 3.25
C LYS A 17 3.11 -13.95 3.30
N ALA A 18 2.58 -13.11 4.17
CA ALA A 18 1.14 -12.87 4.29
C ALA A 18 0.57 -12.22 3.01
N ILE A 19 1.29 -11.27 2.41
CA ILE A 19 0.89 -10.67 1.12
C ILE A 19 0.84 -11.73 0.03
N ARG A 20 1.80 -12.64 -0.01
CA ARG A 20 1.79 -13.75 -0.96
C ARG A 20 0.60 -14.68 -0.74
N GLN A 21 0.26 -14.99 0.51
CA GLN A 21 -0.94 -15.76 0.83
C GLN A 21 -2.20 -15.07 0.32
N LEU A 22 -2.31 -13.76 0.53
CA LEU A 22 -3.43 -12.95 0.04
C LEU A 22 -3.52 -13.02 -1.49
N ALA A 23 -2.40 -12.87 -2.19
CA ALA A 23 -2.34 -12.94 -3.64
C ALA A 23 -2.77 -14.30 -4.20
N GLN A 24 -2.52 -15.38 -3.46
CA GLN A 24 -2.81 -16.75 -3.88
C GLN A 24 -4.21 -17.24 -3.48
N LEU A 25 -4.99 -16.44 -2.74
CA LEU A 25 -6.33 -16.83 -2.36
C LEU A 25 -7.21 -17.07 -3.58
N LYS A 26 -7.90 -18.19 -3.57
CA LYS A 26 -8.97 -18.49 -4.55
C LYS A 26 -10.26 -17.87 -4.03
N LEU A 27 -10.70 -16.81 -4.68
CA LEU A 27 -11.88 -16.05 -4.31
C LEU A 27 -12.97 -16.21 -5.35
N GLU A 28 -14.21 -16.36 -4.89
CA GLU A 28 -15.34 -16.68 -5.76
C GLU A 28 -16.13 -15.46 -6.21
N THR A 29 -16.22 -14.42 -5.36
CA THR A 29 -17.04 -13.26 -5.66
C THR A 29 -16.22 -12.12 -6.27
N TYR A 30 -16.87 -11.30 -7.12
CA TYR A 30 -16.29 -10.10 -7.68
C TYR A 30 -15.77 -9.16 -6.60
N ASN A 31 -16.56 -8.88 -5.56
CA ASN A 31 -16.15 -7.95 -4.50
C ASN A 31 -14.92 -8.42 -3.74
N GLN A 32 -14.80 -9.70 -3.47
CA GLN A 32 -13.62 -10.28 -2.82
C GLN A 32 -12.38 -10.14 -3.70
N GLN A 33 -12.49 -10.49 -4.96
CA GLN A 33 -11.39 -10.37 -5.93
C GLN A 33 -10.97 -8.92 -6.11
N PHE A 34 -11.93 -8.02 -6.24
CA PHE A 34 -11.69 -6.60 -6.42
C PHE A 34 -10.97 -5.99 -5.21
N ALA A 35 -11.44 -6.25 -4.00
CA ALA A 35 -10.82 -5.75 -2.77
C ALA A 35 -9.38 -6.28 -2.61
N ARG A 36 -9.17 -7.60 -2.81
CA ARG A 36 -7.84 -8.20 -2.77
C ARG A 36 -6.92 -7.56 -3.80
N ASP A 37 -7.37 -7.43 -5.03
CA ASP A 37 -6.55 -6.90 -6.13
C ASP A 37 -6.23 -5.43 -5.96
N LEU A 38 -7.13 -4.61 -5.41
CA LEU A 38 -6.83 -3.23 -5.07
C LEU A 38 -5.81 -3.10 -3.94
N PHE A 39 -5.88 -3.96 -2.94
CA PHE A 39 -4.85 -4.03 -1.91
C PHE A 39 -3.47 -4.31 -2.53
N LEU A 40 -3.39 -5.30 -3.42
CA LEU A 40 -2.15 -5.64 -4.12
C LEU A 40 -1.69 -4.52 -5.04
N PHE A 41 -2.60 -3.85 -5.74
CA PHE A 41 -2.27 -2.70 -6.57
C PHE A 41 -1.63 -1.57 -5.75
N SER A 42 -2.19 -1.28 -4.58
CA SER A 42 -1.58 -0.33 -3.64
C SER A 42 -0.17 -0.76 -3.25
N TYR A 43 0.00 -2.01 -2.87
CA TYR A 43 1.32 -2.54 -2.50
C TYR A 43 2.31 -2.47 -3.66
N TYR A 44 1.91 -2.82 -4.88
CA TYR A 44 2.77 -2.75 -6.07
C TYR A 44 3.15 -1.32 -6.46
N THR A 45 2.34 -0.35 -6.09
CA THR A 45 2.55 1.07 -6.38
C THR A 45 3.11 1.85 -5.17
N ARG A 46 3.95 1.19 -4.37
CA ARG A 46 4.64 1.79 -3.21
C ARG A 46 3.68 2.24 -2.10
N GLY A 47 2.59 1.53 -1.92
CA GLY A 47 1.59 1.86 -0.91
C GLY A 47 0.73 3.07 -1.27
N MET A 48 0.42 3.26 -2.54
CA MET A 48 -0.48 4.34 -2.98
C MET A 48 -1.80 4.30 -2.21
N SER A 49 -2.26 5.44 -1.71
CA SER A 49 -3.52 5.54 -0.99
C SER A 49 -4.71 5.21 -1.89
N PHE A 50 -5.80 4.71 -1.30
CA PHE A 50 -7.02 4.41 -2.06
C PHE A 50 -7.55 5.63 -2.83
N VAL A 51 -7.50 6.81 -2.21
CA VAL A 51 -7.95 8.05 -2.86
C VAL A 51 -7.18 8.32 -4.14
N ASP A 52 -5.86 8.18 -4.10
CA ASP A 52 -5.01 8.38 -5.27
C ASP A 52 -5.27 7.32 -6.33
N ILE A 53 -5.40 6.05 -5.94
CA ILE A 53 -5.74 4.95 -6.87
C ILE A 53 -7.06 5.22 -7.58
N ALA A 54 -8.10 5.59 -6.83
CA ALA A 54 -9.42 5.85 -7.38
C ALA A 54 -9.42 7.00 -8.40
N CYS A 55 -8.58 8.00 -8.18
CA CYS A 55 -8.49 9.19 -9.03
C CYS A 55 -7.51 9.05 -10.20
N LEU A 56 -6.77 7.95 -10.30
CA LEU A 56 -5.87 7.73 -11.45
C LEU A 56 -6.65 7.75 -12.76
N GLU A 57 -6.04 8.38 -13.76
CA GLU A 57 -6.55 8.44 -15.12
C GLU A 57 -5.65 7.65 -16.07
N LYS A 58 -6.19 7.24 -17.20
CA LYS A 58 -5.41 6.56 -18.25
C LYS A 58 -4.21 7.38 -18.70
N SER A 59 -4.35 8.71 -18.72
CA SER A 59 -3.27 9.65 -19.09
C SER A 59 -2.12 9.68 -18.08
N ASN A 60 -2.29 9.14 -16.88
CA ASN A 60 -1.20 9.04 -15.91
C ASN A 60 -0.14 8.01 -16.33
N ILE A 61 -0.47 7.08 -17.22
CA ILE A 61 0.49 6.10 -17.74
C ILE A 61 1.10 6.64 -19.02
N ARG A 62 2.42 6.89 -18.99
CA ARG A 62 3.17 7.42 -20.12
C ARG A 62 4.57 6.82 -20.20
N ASN A 63 4.97 6.36 -21.37
CA ASN A 63 6.33 5.88 -21.64
C ASN A 63 6.82 4.80 -20.66
N GLY A 64 5.92 3.89 -20.27
CA GLY A 64 6.24 2.81 -19.32
C GLY A 64 6.28 3.21 -17.86
N TYR A 65 5.75 4.40 -17.52
CA TYR A 65 5.70 4.91 -16.15
C TYR A 65 4.30 5.38 -15.77
N LEU A 66 3.95 5.15 -14.51
CA LEU A 66 2.82 5.80 -13.87
C LEU A 66 3.32 7.10 -13.22
N ILE A 67 2.79 8.24 -13.65
CA ILE A 67 3.16 9.57 -13.16
C ILE A 67 1.91 10.22 -12.58
N TYR A 68 1.93 10.54 -11.30
CA TYR A 68 0.78 11.15 -10.63
C TYR A 68 1.24 12.06 -9.50
N LYS A 69 0.37 12.99 -9.09
CA LYS A 69 0.57 13.84 -7.92
C LYS A 69 -0.18 13.24 -6.73
N ARG A 70 0.54 13.00 -5.64
CA ARG A 70 -0.08 12.57 -4.39
C ARG A 70 -1.00 13.68 -3.86
N ARG A 71 -2.28 13.37 -3.63
CA ARG A 71 -3.27 14.38 -3.21
C ARG A 71 -2.93 15.02 -1.86
N LYS A 72 -2.43 14.23 -0.91
CA LYS A 72 -2.12 14.71 0.45
C LYS A 72 -0.96 15.69 0.50
N THR A 73 0.07 15.51 -0.32
CA THR A 73 1.32 16.28 -0.25
C THR A 73 1.61 17.11 -1.50
N GLY A 74 0.92 16.85 -2.61
CA GLY A 74 1.17 17.49 -3.89
C GLY A 74 2.46 17.05 -4.58
N GLN A 75 3.21 16.11 -4.03
CA GLN A 75 4.42 15.61 -4.65
C GLN A 75 4.11 14.75 -5.87
N GLU A 76 4.86 14.97 -6.94
CA GLU A 76 4.80 14.12 -8.13
C GLU A 76 5.63 12.86 -7.92
N LEU A 77 5.04 11.72 -8.20
CA LEU A 77 5.68 10.42 -8.13
C LEU A 77 5.71 9.78 -9.50
N ARG A 78 6.81 9.08 -9.77
CA ARG A 78 7.03 8.34 -11.00
C ARG A 78 7.33 6.90 -10.66
N ILE A 79 6.45 5.99 -11.05
CA ILE A 79 6.54 4.57 -10.74
C ILE A 79 6.67 3.79 -12.04
N ALA A 80 7.71 2.96 -12.15
CA ALA A 80 7.86 2.08 -13.30
C ALA A 80 6.65 1.15 -13.41
N TRP A 81 5.99 1.15 -14.57
CA TRP A 81 4.81 0.34 -14.81
C TRP A 81 5.20 -1.12 -15.03
N ARG A 82 4.55 -2.02 -14.31
CA ARG A 82 4.85 -3.46 -14.34
C ARG A 82 3.64 -4.26 -14.80
N GLN A 83 3.89 -5.45 -15.32
CA GLN A 83 2.84 -6.34 -15.79
C GLN A 83 1.84 -6.70 -14.68
N SER A 84 2.30 -6.88 -13.45
CA SER A 84 1.44 -7.14 -12.29
C SER A 84 0.40 -6.03 -12.04
N MET A 85 0.76 -4.79 -12.33
CA MET A 85 -0.15 -3.64 -12.26
C MET A 85 -1.14 -3.64 -13.43
N GLN A 86 -0.63 -3.89 -14.64
CA GLN A 86 -1.45 -3.95 -15.86
C GLN A 86 -2.51 -5.04 -15.79
N ASP A 87 -2.15 -6.20 -15.25
CA ASP A 87 -3.08 -7.33 -15.10
C ASP A 87 -4.29 -6.95 -14.24
N ILE A 88 -4.07 -6.16 -13.19
CA ILE A 88 -5.17 -5.67 -12.34
C ILE A 88 -6.04 -4.65 -13.10
N VAL A 89 -5.42 -3.72 -13.78
CA VAL A 89 -6.16 -2.74 -14.61
C VAL A 89 -7.03 -3.44 -15.66
N ASP A 90 -6.49 -4.46 -16.31
CA ASP A 90 -7.22 -5.22 -17.35
C ASP A 90 -8.44 -5.96 -16.79
N ARG A 91 -8.39 -6.39 -15.53
CA ARG A 91 -9.52 -7.04 -14.86
C ARG A 91 -10.63 -6.09 -14.43
N TYR A 92 -10.31 -4.83 -14.19
CA TYR A 92 -11.25 -3.82 -13.69
C TYR A 92 -11.22 -2.57 -14.57
N PRO A 93 -11.74 -2.69 -15.81
CA PRO A 93 -11.64 -1.60 -16.78
C PRO A 93 -12.44 -0.38 -16.34
N SER A 94 -12.04 0.77 -16.86
CA SER A 94 -12.70 2.06 -16.64
C SER A 94 -14.20 2.02 -16.91
N LEU A 95 -14.98 2.67 -16.04
CA LEU A 95 -16.44 2.83 -16.22
C LEU A 95 -16.79 4.01 -17.12
N ASP A 96 -15.90 5.00 -17.25
CA ASP A 96 -16.17 6.27 -17.95
C ASP A 96 -15.19 6.57 -19.11
N GLY A 97 -14.26 5.65 -19.36
CA GLY A 97 -13.25 5.82 -20.41
C GLY A 97 -12.10 6.78 -20.04
N LYS A 98 -12.16 7.47 -18.91
CA LYS A 98 -11.15 8.42 -18.46
C LYS A 98 -10.33 7.90 -17.29
N HIS A 99 -10.98 7.41 -16.24
CA HIS A 99 -10.31 6.80 -15.11
C HIS A 99 -9.57 5.53 -15.51
N LEU A 100 -8.49 5.24 -14.83
CA LEU A 100 -7.67 4.05 -15.10
C LEU A 100 -8.39 2.76 -14.69
N LEU A 101 -8.99 2.76 -13.52
CA LEU A 101 -9.68 1.62 -12.92
C LEU A 101 -11.19 1.86 -12.82
N GLY A 102 -11.96 0.80 -12.84
CA GLY A 102 -13.42 0.83 -12.71
C GLY A 102 -13.89 1.09 -11.27
N ILE A 103 -13.45 2.19 -10.66
CA ILE A 103 -13.83 2.60 -9.31
C ILE A 103 -14.80 3.78 -9.36
N LEU A 104 -14.46 4.82 -10.10
CA LEU A 104 -15.21 6.06 -10.22
C LEU A 104 -15.81 6.20 -11.63
N ASP A 105 -16.98 6.82 -11.70
CA ASP A 105 -17.68 7.10 -12.95
C ASP A 105 -18.11 8.56 -12.99
N ASN A 106 -17.52 9.36 -13.91
CA ASN A 106 -17.87 10.76 -14.12
C ASN A 106 -19.30 10.95 -14.61
N HIS A 107 -19.93 9.92 -15.17
CA HIS A 107 -21.28 9.98 -15.75
C HIS A 107 -22.37 9.54 -14.77
N ALA A 108 -22.00 9.05 -13.59
CA ALA A 108 -22.96 8.65 -12.58
C ALA A 108 -23.59 9.88 -11.86
N GLU A 109 -24.78 9.70 -11.31
CA GLU A 109 -25.49 10.77 -10.59
C GLU A 109 -24.78 11.20 -9.30
N LYS A 110 -24.22 10.24 -8.56
CA LYS A 110 -23.48 10.54 -7.33
C LYS A 110 -22.17 11.25 -7.64
N SER A 111 -21.79 12.20 -6.80
CA SER A 111 -20.49 12.88 -6.91
C SER A 111 -19.34 11.88 -6.80
N LEU A 112 -18.20 12.22 -7.38
CA LEU A 112 -16.99 11.39 -7.28
C LEU A 112 -16.57 11.18 -5.82
N ARG A 113 -16.75 12.20 -4.96
CA ARG A 113 -16.47 12.09 -3.53
C ARG A 113 -17.36 11.04 -2.84
N GLN A 114 -18.66 11.04 -3.15
CA GLN A 114 -19.61 10.06 -2.60
C GLN A 114 -19.28 8.64 -3.08
N GLN A 115 -19.00 8.49 -4.37
CA GLN A 115 -18.60 7.21 -4.95
C GLN A 115 -17.34 6.68 -4.28
N ARG A 116 -16.33 7.53 -4.11
CA ARG A 116 -15.05 7.16 -3.48
C ARG A 116 -15.26 6.70 -2.04
N HIS A 117 -16.02 7.44 -1.26
CA HIS A 117 -16.32 7.09 0.12
C HIS A 117 -17.03 5.74 0.22
N TYR A 118 -18.07 5.55 -0.57
CA TYR A 118 -18.82 4.29 -0.61
C TYR A 118 -17.94 3.10 -0.99
N ARG A 119 -17.13 3.25 -2.04
CA ARG A 119 -16.23 2.21 -2.51
C ARG A 119 -15.17 1.85 -1.47
N GLN A 120 -14.59 2.84 -0.81
CA GLN A 120 -13.59 2.61 0.23
C GLN A 120 -14.18 1.84 1.42
N CYS A 121 -15.36 2.20 1.87
CA CYS A 121 -16.06 1.50 2.94
C CYS A 121 -16.33 0.04 2.56
N LEU A 122 -16.82 -0.21 1.35
CA LEU A 122 -17.10 -1.57 0.86
C LEU A 122 -15.83 -2.41 0.76
N ILE A 123 -14.78 -1.85 0.19
CA ILE A 123 -13.47 -2.53 0.04
C ILE A 123 -12.89 -2.87 1.41
N ASN A 124 -12.87 -1.94 2.35
CA ASN A 124 -12.35 -2.18 3.69
C ASN A 124 -13.18 -3.22 4.47
N LYS A 125 -14.50 -3.20 4.32
CA LYS A 125 -15.38 -4.22 4.89
C LYS A 125 -15.08 -5.62 4.34
N THR A 126 -14.84 -5.70 3.05
CA THR A 126 -14.47 -6.95 2.37
C THR A 126 -13.08 -7.42 2.79
N LEU A 127 -12.10 -6.52 2.84
CA LEU A 127 -10.74 -6.84 3.32
C LEU A 127 -10.73 -7.37 4.76
N LYS A 128 -11.59 -6.83 5.62
CA LYS A 128 -11.76 -7.34 6.98
C LYS A 128 -12.14 -8.82 6.99
N LYS A 129 -13.04 -9.23 6.12
CA LYS A 129 -13.42 -10.64 5.96
C LYS A 129 -12.27 -11.49 5.42
N LEU A 130 -11.52 -10.98 4.45
CA LEU A 130 -10.36 -11.67 3.87
C LEU A 130 -9.23 -11.85 4.89
N SER A 131 -9.11 -10.98 5.89
CA SER A 131 -8.13 -11.10 6.95
C SER A 131 -8.18 -12.45 7.68
N LYS A 132 -9.36 -13.05 7.74
CA LYS A 132 -9.57 -14.34 8.39
C LYS A 132 -9.13 -15.53 7.57
N LEU A 133 -8.80 -15.32 6.30
CA LEU A 133 -8.43 -16.38 5.36
C LEU A 133 -6.92 -16.53 5.20
N ILE A 134 -6.15 -15.65 5.82
CA ILE A 134 -4.69 -15.66 5.80
C ILE A 134 -4.14 -15.62 7.22
N ASP A 135 -2.88 -15.98 7.38
CA ASP A 135 -2.22 -16.10 8.68
C ASP A 135 -1.73 -14.74 9.18
N ILE A 136 -2.66 -13.93 9.68
CA ILE A 136 -2.41 -12.62 10.27
C ILE A 136 -3.30 -12.38 11.50
N ASP A 137 -2.83 -11.53 12.40
CA ASP A 137 -3.53 -11.15 13.63
C ASP A 137 -4.08 -9.72 13.61
N ILE A 138 -4.07 -9.08 12.44
CA ILE A 138 -4.60 -7.72 12.25
C ILE A 138 -5.72 -7.70 11.23
N THR A 139 -6.54 -6.65 11.27
CA THR A 139 -7.58 -6.41 10.27
C THR A 139 -7.01 -5.68 9.07
N LEU A 140 -7.19 -6.24 7.87
CA LEU A 140 -6.78 -5.59 6.63
C LEU A 140 -7.67 -4.39 6.31
N THR A 141 -7.02 -3.31 5.92
CA THR A 141 -7.60 -2.13 5.26
C THR A 141 -6.67 -1.71 4.13
N MET A 142 -7.12 -0.82 3.26
CA MET A 142 -6.25 -0.28 2.21
C MET A 142 -4.99 0.39 2.78
N TYR A 143 -5.12 1.00 3.97
CA TYR A 143 -4.00 1.64 4.64
C TYR A 143 -2.91 0.64 5.09
N VAL A 144 -3.28 -0.60 5.39
CA VAL A 144 -2.33 -1.67 5.73
C VAL A 144 -1.38 -1.96 4.57
N ALA A 145 -1.81 -1.85 3.33
CA ALA A 145 -0.94 -2.01 2.16
C ALA A 145 0.21 -1.00 2.17
N ARG A 146 -0.10 0.25 2.50
CA ARG A 146 0.88 1.33 2.59
C ARG A 146 1.89 1.10 3.73
N HIS A 147 1.40 0.77 4.91
CA HIS A 147 2.25 0.40 6.04
C HIS A 147 3.15 -0.79 5.74
N SER A 148 2.59 -1.81 5.11
CA SER A 148 3.32 -3.04 4.78
C SER A 148 4.44 -2.78 3.78
N TRP A 149 4.20 -1.94 2.78
CA TRP A 149 5.24 -1.58 1.83
C TRP A 149 6.43 -0.90 2.54
N ALA A 150 6.15 0.10 3.38
CA ALA A 150 7.19 0.83 4.11
C ALA A 150 7.98 -0.10 5.06
N THR A 151 7.26 -0.93 5.82
CA THR A 151 7.87 -1.86 6.79
C THR A 151 8.69 -2.92 6.07
N ASN A 152 8.17 -3.52 5.01
CA ASN A 152 8.89 -4.55 4.24
C ASN A 152 10.11 -3.97 3.51
N ALA A 153 10.04 -2.73 3.02
CA ALA A 153 11.19 -2.03 2.46
C ALA A 153 12.28 -1.82 3.53
N LYS A 154 11.89 -1.44 4.74
CA LYS A 154 12.83 -1.25 5.85
C LYS A 154 13.49 -2.57 6.26
N GLU A 155 12.75 -3.65 6.31
CA GLU A 155 13.29 -4.99 6.59
C GLU A 155 14.30 -5.46 5.51
N LYS A 156 14.18 -4.95 4.30
CA LYS A 156 15.16 -5.15 3.20
C LYS A 156 16.30 -4.14 3.23
N ASN A 157 16.46 -3.39 4.33
CA ASN A 157 17.52 -2.39 4.53
C ASN A 157 17.47 -1.21 3.55
N VAL A 158 16.31 -0.87 3.03
CA VAL A 158 16.14 0.34 2.23
C VAL A 158 16.25 1.56 3.17
N PRO A 159 17.07 2.57 2.85
CA PRO A 159 17.20 3.77 3.67
C PRO A 159 15.86 4.50 3.86
N VAL A 160 15.66 5.09 5.05
CA VAL A 160 14.43 5.85 5.36
C VAL A 160 14.19 6.99 4.39
N SER A 161 15.25 7.68 3.94
CA SER A 161 15.15 8.74 2.92
C SER A 161 14.58 8.23 1.60
N VAL A 162 15.01 7.06 1.16
CA VAL A 162 14.50 6.43 -0.08
C VAL A 162 13.03 6.00 0.10
N ILE A 163 12.68 5.43 1.26
CA ILE A 163 11.29 5.07 1.58
C ILE A 163 10.41 6.33 1.56
N SER A 164 10.86 7.41 2.20
CA SER A 164 10.16 8.69 2.26
C SER A 164 9.88 9.25 0.87
N ASP A 165 10.89 9.33 0.02
CA ASP A 165 10.76 9.80 -1.35
C ASP A 165 9.84 8.90 -2.17
N SER A 166 9.99 7.59 -2.02
CA SER A 166 9.18 6.59 -2.73
C SER A 166 7.68 6.70 -2.41
N MET A 167 7.34 7.09 -1.19
CA MET A 167 5.96 7.23 -0.72
C MET A 167 5.39 8.64 -0.90
N GLY A 168 6.21 9.58 -1.34
CA GLY A 168 5.79 10.98 -1.52
C GLY A 168 5.54 11.71 -0.19
N HIS A 169 6.30 11.39 0.85
CA HIS A 169 6.27 12.12 2.11
C HIS A 169 7.02 13.45 1.99
N ASN A 170 6.51 14.50 2.66
CA ASN A 170 7.19 15.80 2.72
C ASN A 170 8.41 15.79 3.64
N SER A 171 8.50 14.83 4.56
CA SER A 171 9.63 14.70 5.49
C SER A 171 9.87 13.25 5.90
N GLU A 172 11.11 12.93 6.24
CA GLU A 172 11.49 11.61 6.77
C GLU A 172 10.84 11.33 8.13
N LYS A 173 10.51 12.35 8.89
CA LYS A 173 9.81 12.23 10.18
C LYS A 173 8.48 11.50 10.02
N THR A 174 7.71 11.79 8.97
CA THR A 174 6.47 11.09 8.66
C THR A 174 6.73 9.61 8.40
N THR A 175 7.78 9.28 7.66
CA THR A 175 8.19 7.89 7.38
C THR A 175 8.63 7.18 8.65
N GLN A 176 9.37 7.84 9.53
CA GLN A 176 9.81 7.28 10.81
C GLN A 176 8.64 6.92 11.73
N ILE A 177 7.54 7.69 11.68
CA ILE A 177 6.33 7.36 12.43
C ILE A 177 5.77 5.99 11.99
N TYR A 178 5.80 5.68 10.69
CA TYR A 178 5.41 4.37 10.18
C TYR A 178 6.37 3.26 10.62
N LEU A 179 7.63 3.57 10.79
CA LEU A 179 8.71 2.61 11.02
C LEU A 179 9.13 2.51 12.49
N LYS A 180 8.35 3.03 13.42
CA LYS A 180 8.64 3.08 14.88
C LYS A 180 8.96 1.72 15.52
N SER A 181 8.67 0.62 14.86
CA SER A 181 8.92 -0.73 15.34
C SER A 181 10.23 -1.33 14.81
N ILE A 182 11.20 -0.49 14.41
CA ILE A 182 12.53 -0.99 14.09
C ILE A 182 13.13 -1.56 15.35
N ASN A 183 13.26 -2.85 15.34
CA ASN A 183 13.76 -3.70 16.37
C ASN A 183 15.26 -3.47 16.56
N ALA A 184 15.73 -3.44 17.79
CA ALA A 184 17.16 -3.42 18.13
C ALA A 184 17.93 -4.53 17.42
N ASP A 185 17.31 -5.67 17.14
CA ASP A 185 17.91 -6.79 16.41
C ASP A 185 18.38 -6.40 15.00
N GLN A 186 17.67 -5.51 14.29
CA GLN A 186 18.09 -5.03 12.97
C GLN A 186 19.34 -4.17 13.04
N ILE A 187 19.49 -3.39 14.11
CA ILE A 187 20.68 -2.57 14.35
C ILE A 187 21.87 -3.48 14.60
N ASP A 188 21.69 -4.50 15.43
CA ASP A 188 22.72 -5.48 15.74
C ASP A 188 23.13 -6.29 14.50
N GLN A 189 22.18 -6.74 13.70
CA GLN A 189 22.45 -7.44 12.44
C GLN A 189 23.23 -6.56 11.46
N THR A 190 22.90 -5.28 11.34
CA THR A 190 23.63 -4.34 10.50
C THR A 190 25.05 -4.17 10.99
N ASN A 191 25.25 -4.04 12.30
CA ASN A 191 26.56 -3.92 12.89
C ASN A 191 27.39 -5.18 12.67
N ASP A 192 26.81 -6.36 12.81
CA ASP A 192 27.47 -7.64 12.54
C ASP A 192 27.95 -7.74 11.08
N ILE A 193 27.15 -7.30 10.13
CA ILE A 193 27.53 -7.24 8.70
C ILE A 193 28.76 -6.34 8.51
N LEU A 194 28.78 -5.17 9.15
CA LEU A 194 29.91 -4.22 9.05
C LEU A 194 31.18 -4.79 9.70
N ILE A 195 31.05 -5.46 10.85
CA ILE A 195 32.18 -6.13 11.51
C ILE A 195 32.71 -7.26 10.65
N ASP A 196 31.84 -8.13 10.14
CA ASP A 196 32.21 -9.27 9.31
C ASP A 196 32.93 -8.85 8.03
N ALA A 197 32.59 -7.68 7.46
CA ALA A 197 33.21 -7.16 6.24
C ALA A 197 34.72 -6.86 6.42
N ILE A 198 35.17 -6.61 7.64
CA ILE A 198 36.58 -6.30 7.93
C ILE A 198 37.34 -7.39 8.70
N THR A 199 36.64 -8.40 9.20
CA THR A 199 37.23 -9.50 9.99
C THR A 199 37.30 -10.84 9.26
N LYS A 200 36.63 -10.94 8.12
CA LYS A 200 36.66 -12.07 7.18
C LYS A 200 37.32 -11.64 5.89
#